data_d933790d7ec47e8ce1ba02646a9ca912
#
_entry.id   d933790d7ec47e8ce1ba02646a9ca912
#
_cell.length_a   1.000
_cell.length_b   1.000
_cell.length_c   1.000
_cell.angle_alpha   90.00
_cell.angle_beta   90.00
_cell.angle_gamma   90.00
#
_symmetry.space_group_name_H-M   'P 1'
#
loop_
_entity.id
_entity.type
_entity.pdbx_description
1 polymer ?
#
loop_
_entity_poly.entity_id
_entity_poly.type
_entity_poly.pdbx_seq_one_letter_code
_entity_poly.pdbx_strand_id
1 'polypeptide(L)'
;MNRDLLVKDDSNTDFTPIVNNEVIVHNCNKETNKGTLNYKYIVRDNKIEKTTVTFTAREVNLGDYISANNINNLVSEGVTTSLKNGSADFIISVTIDHNINSYDFTSIQSDLNNLEMSLSKIDDYENAKINLGTSFTCE
;
A
#
# COMPACT_ATOMS: atom_id res chain seq x y z
N MET A 1 2.25 -1.84 44.13
CA MET A 1 2.41 -1.95 44.37
C MET A 1 2.56 -1.43 43.93
N ASN A 2 2.16 -1.29 43.69
CA ASN A 2 2.38 -1.18 43.35
C ASN A 2 2.36 -0.83 42.75
N ARG A 3 2.26 -1.30 42.47
CA ARG A 3 2.38 -1.33 42.36
C ARG A 3 2.63 -1.16 41.96
N ASP A 4 2.25 -1.50 41.95
CA ASP A 4 2.56 -1.60 41.87
C ASP A 4 2.68 -1.26 41.43
N LEU A 5 2.50 -1.69 41.03
CA LEU A 5 2.74 -1.88 41.03
C LEU A 5 2.74 -1.78 40.60
N LEU A 6 2.40 -2.12 40.38
CA LEU A 6 2.49 -2.51 40.29
C LEU A 6 2.35 -2.54 39.82
N VAL A 7 2.04 -3.08 39.48
CA VAL A 7 2.03 -3.61 39.43
C VAL A 7 1.75 -3.53 39.06
N LYS A 8 1.38 -3.68 38.82
CA LYS A 8 1.23 -4.01 38.88
C LYS A 8 1.19 -4.11 38.59
N ASP A 9 0.75 -4.43 38.71
CA ASP A 9 0.76 -4.84 38.76
C ASP A 9 0.72 -4.85 38.36
N ASP A 10 0.46 -5.53 37.99
CA ASP A 10 0.51 -5.94 38.05
C ASP A 10 0.44 -6.00 37.60
N SER A 11 0.20 -6.51 37.20
CA SER A 11 0.15 -6.92 37.09
C SER A 11 0.02 -6.78 36.62
N ASN A 12 -0.29 -7.01 36.57
CA ASN A 12 -0.38 -7.12 36.36
C ASN A 12 -0.51 -6.98 35.78
N THR A 13 -0.71 -7.20 35.74
CA THR A 13 -0.84 -7.32 35.22
C THR A 13 -0.95 -7.11 34.51
N ASP A 14 -1.15 -7.13 34.45
CA ASP A 14 -1.26 -7.03 33.61
C ASP A 14 -1.15 -6.73 32.79
N PHE A 15 -1.24 -6.77 32.50
CA PHE A 15 -1.11 -6.61 31.57
C PHE A 15 -1.07 -6.52 30.57
N THR A 16 -1.28 -6.45 30.09
CA THR A 16 -1.19 -6.53 29.26
C THR A 16 -1.08 -6.32 28.21
N PRO A 17 -0.99 -6.50 27.93
CA PRO A 17 -0.71 -6.39 26.95
C PRO A 17 -0.56 -5.92 25.99
N ILE A 18 -0.42 -5.74 25.56
CA ILE A 18 -0.27 -5.36 24.77
C ILE A 18 -0.07 -5.31 23.85
N VAL A 19 -0.27 -5.50 24.18
CA VAL A 19 -0.22 -5.32 23.17
C VAL A 19 0.26 -5.10 21.84
N ASN A 20 -0.22 -5.25 20.98
CA ASN A 20 0.26 -5.22 19.64
C ASN A 20 -0.25 -4.08 18.84
N ASN A 21 -0.06 -2.89 19.34
CA ASN A 21 -0.31 -1.68 18.57
C ASN A 21 0.88 -1.31 17.70
N GLU A 22 1.78 -2.24 17.54
CA GLU A 22 2.98 -2.02 16.77
C GLU A 22 2.66 -1.96 15.28
N VAL A 23 3.17 -0.95 14.61
CA VAL A 23 3.00 -0.79 13.16
C VAL A 23 4.10 -1.59 12.46
N ILE A 24 3.70 -2.41 11.50
CA ILE A 24 4.62 -3.19 10.69
C ILE A 24 4.47 -2.74 9.25
N VAL A 25 5.59 -2.49 8.58
CA VAL A 25 5.60 -2.13 7.17
C VAL A 25 6.04 -3.34 6.36
N HIS A 26 5.19 -3.74 5.41
CA HIS A 26 5.50 -4.83 4.49
C HIS A 26 5.67 -4.28 3.08
N ASN A 27 6.64 -4.80 2.35
CA ASN A 27 6.87 -4.44 0.96
C ASN A 27 6.79 -5.69 0.10
N CYS A 28 5.97 -5.65 -0.94
CA CYS A 28 5.84 -6.74 -1.90
C CYS A 28 6.26 -6.21 -3.26
N ASN A 29 7.19 -6.88 -3.91
CA ASN A 29 7.80 -6.40 -5.15
C ASN A 29 7.67 -7.41 -6.26
N LYS A 30 7.55 -6.90 -7.50
CA LYS A 30 7.51 -7.72 -8.70
C LYS A 30 8.13 -6.94 -9.86
N GLU A 31 8.96 -7.63 -10.65
CA GLU A 31 9.46 -7.10 -11.91
C GLU A 31 8.49 -7.45 -13.02
N THR A 32 8.19 -6.49 -13.89
CA THR A 32 7.38 -6.72 -15.08
C THR A 32 8.17 -6.31 -16.31
N ASN A 33 7.62 -6.57 -17.50
CA ASN A 33 8.26 -6.13 -18.74
C ASN A 33 8.33 -4.60 -18.84
N LYS A 34 7.43 -3.89 -18.16
CA LYS A 34 7.34 -2.44 -18.24
C LYS A 34 8.11 -1.73 -17.12
N GLY A 35 8.34 -2.40 -16.02
CA GLY A 35 9.01 -1.78 -14.89
C GLY A 35 8.87 -2.59 -13.62
N THR A 36 9.01 -1.91 -12.49
CA THR A 36 8.95 -2.55 -11.18
C THR A 36 7.69 -2.09 -10.44
N LEU A 37 6.98 -3.05 -9.86
CA LEU A 37 5.84 -2.79 -8.99
C LEU A 37 6.25 -2.97 -7.54
N ASN A 38 5.83 -2.04 -6.68
CA ASN A 38 6.02 -2.15 -5.24
C ASN A 38 4.69 -1.88 -4.56
N TYR A 39 4.26 -2.80 -3.71
CA TYR A 39 3.08 -2.66 -2.87
C TYR A 39 3.57 -2.56 -1.44
N LYS A 40 3.41 -1.38 -0.85
CA LYS A 40 3.82 -1.12 0.52
C LYS A 40 2.58 -1.07 1.40
N TYR A 41 2.55 -1.91 2.42
CA TYR A 41 1.42 -1.98 3.34
C TYR A 41 1.86 -1.53 4.73
N ILE A 42 1.11 -0.61 5.31
CA ILE A 42 1.28 -0.21 6.70
C ILE A 42 0.20 -0.94 7.48
N VAL A 43 0.62 -1.85 8.38
CA VAL A 43 -0.26 -2.84 9.00
C VAL A 43 -0.19 -2.72 10.52
N ARG A 44 -1.34 -2.81 11.15
CA ARG A 44 -1.47 -2.87 12.60
C ARG A 44 -2.46 -3.99 12.94
N ASP A 45 -2.02 -5.01 13.69
CA ASP A 45 -2.84 -6.16 14.05
C ASP A 45 -3.44 -6.84 12.82
N ASN A 46 -2.60 -7.10 11.81
CA ASN A 46 -3.00 -7.69 10.52
C ASN A 46 -3.93 -6.79 9.70
N LYS A 47 -4.35 -5.65 10.22
CA LYS A 47 -5.22 -4.74 9.49
C LYS A 47 -4.38 -3.70 8.76
N ILE A 48 -4.64 -3.55 7.47
CA ILE A 48 -3.94 -2.57 6.64
C ILE A 48 -4.54 -1.20 6.89
N GLU A 49 -3.70 -0.25 7.29
CA GLU A 49 -4.13 1.14 7.47
C GLU A 49 -3.93 1.93 6.20
N LYS A 50 -2.84 1.68 5.49
CA LYS A 50 -2.54 2.34 4.21
C LYS A 50 -1.86 1.38 3.27
N THR A 51 -2.16 1.53 1.97
CA THR A 51 -1.47 0.83 0.89
C THR A 51 -0.92 1.86 -0.07
N THR A 52 0.36 1.76 -0.41
CA THR A 52 0.97 2.57 -1.46
C THR A 52 1.43 1.64 -2.57
N VAL A 53 0.87 1.83 -3.76
CA VAL A 53 1.27 1.06 -4.94
C VAL A 53 2.11 1.97 -5.81
N THR A 54 3.32 1.55 -6.12
CA THR A 54 4.28 2.33 -6.89
C THR A 54 4.70 1.55 -8.13
N PHE A 55 4.62 2.21 -9.27
CA PHE A 55 5.16 1.68 -10.53
C PHE A 55 6.34 2.55 -10.94
N THR A 56 7.50 1.93 -11.12
CA THR A 56 8.70 2.59 -11.63
C THR A 56 8.96 2.08 -13.03
N ALA A 57 8.84 2.96 -14.02
CA ALA A 57 9.01 2.59 -15.41
C ALA A 57 10.47 2.24 -15.69
N ARG A 58 10.69 1.16 -16.45
CA ARG A 58 12.04 0.79 -16.89
C ARG A 58 12.45 1.63 -18.08
N GLU A 59 11.49 1.91 -18.96
CA GLU A 59 11.70 2.75 -20.14
C GLU A 59 10.50 3.67 -20.26
N VAL A 60 10.71 4.88 -20.77
CA VAL A 60 9.61 5.81 -21.00
C VAL A 60 8.92 5.43 -22.31
N ASN A 61 7.67 5.04 -22.21
CA ASN A 61 6.78 4.73 -23.30
C ASN A 61 5.62 5.72 -23.22
N LEU A 62 5.26 6.34 -24.35
CA LEU A 62 4.25 7.40 -24.33
C LEU A 62 2.91 6.91 -23.76
N GLY A 63 2.46 5.72 -24.18
CA GLY A 63 1.20 5.17 -23.70
C GLY A 63 1.22 4.93 -22.19
N ASP A 64 2.33 4.40 -21.68
CA ASP A 64 2.47 4.17 -20.24
C ASP A 64 2.52 5.49 -19.47
N TYR A 65 3.21 6.50 -20.03
CA TYR A 65 3.27 7.81 -19.40
C TYR A 65 1.89 8.47 -19.37
N ILE A 66 1.10 8.33 -20.43
CA ILE A 66 -0.27 8.85 -20.47
C ILE A 66 -1.10 8.19 -19.38
N SER A 67 -0.98 6.87 -19.23
CA SER A 67 -1.69 6.16 -18.15
C SER A 67 -1.29 6.68 -16.78
N ALA A 68 0.01 6.87 -16.53
CA ALA A 68 0.50 7.40 -15.28
C ALA A 68 -0.05 8.80 -15.01
N ASN A 69 -0.10 9.63 -16.04
CA ASN A 69 -0.61 10.99 -15.91
C ASN A 69 -2.11 10.99 -15.59
N ASN A 70 -2.87 10.12 -16.22
CA ASN A 70 -4.30 9.96 -15.93
C ASN A 70 -4.52 9.50 -14.48
N ILE A 71 -3.72 8.56 -14.02
CA ILE A 71 -3.78 8.09 -12.64
C ILE A 71 -3.48 9.25 -11.68
N ASN A 72 -2.47 10.06 -12.00
CA ASN A 72 -2.07 11.16 -11.14
C ASN A 72 -3.12 12.27 -11.08
N ASN A 73 -4.03 12.32 -12.05
CA ASN A 73 -5.10 13.29 -12.07
C ASN A 73 -6.36 12.82 -11.33
N LEU A 74 -6.34 11.61 -10.79
CA LEU A 74 -7.48 11.09 -10.04
C LEU A 74 -7.72 11.95 -8.79
N VAL A 75 -8.98 12.33 -8.58
CA VAL A 75 -9.43 12.98 -7.35
C VAL A 75 -10.45 12.05 -6.70
N SER A 76 -10.09 11.48 -5.56
CA SER A 76 -10.97 10.59 -4.83
C SER A 76 -10.62 10.69 -3.35
N GLU A 77 -11.65 10.70 -2.51
CA GLU A 77 -11.45 10.79 -1.06
C GLU A 77 -10.69 9.56 -0.58
N GLY A 78 -9.68 9.77 0.27
CA GLY A 78 -8.87 8.67 0.80
C GLY A 78 -7.77 8.20 -0.14
N VAL A 79 -7.59 8.87 -1.28
CA VAL A 79 -6.55 8.50 -2.25
C VAL A 79 -5.66 9.71 -2.51
N THR A 80 -4.36 9.48 -2.46
CA THR A 80 -3.38 10.49 -2.88
C THR A 80 -2.48 9.87 -3.95
N THR A 81 -2.02 10.70 -4.89
CA THR A 81 -1.18 10.24 -5.99
C THR A 81 0.07 11.09 -6.09
N SER A 82 1.09 10.56 -6.73
CA SER A 82 2.34 11.28 -6.98
C SER A 82 2.95 10.76 -8.27
N LEU A 83 3.32 11.68 -9.16
CA LEU A 83 4.02 11.34 -10.40
C LEU A 83 5.32 12.12 -10.42
N LYS A 84 6.43 11.41 -10.52
CA LYS A 84 7.77 12.00 -10.61
C LYS A 84 8.39 11.60 -11.93
N ASN A 85 9.03 12.57 -12.60
CA ASN A 85 9.69 12.35 -13.88
C ASN A 85 11.20 12.41 -13.68
N GLY A 86 11.89 11.35 -14.16
CA GLY A 86 13.33 11.35 -14.26
C GLY A 86 13.76 11.66 -15.70
N SER A 87 15.05 11.52 -15.99
CA SER A 87 15.56 11.77 -17.33
C SER A 87 15.22 10.65 -18.32
N ALA A 88 15.00 9.43 -17.81
CA ALA A 88 14.72 8.27 -18.65
C ALA A 88 13.63 7.37 -18.08
N ASP A 89 12.95 7.82 -17.03
CA ASP A 89 11.91 7.01 -16.39
C ASP A 89 10.87 7.92 -15.74
N PHE A 90 9.85 7.31 -15.19
CA PHE A 90 8.90 8.01 -14.33
C PHE A 90 8.47 7.07 -13.21
N ILE A 91 7.95 7.65 -12.13
CA ILE A 91 7.47 6.89 -10.98
C ILE A 91 6.08 7.41 -10.64
N ILE A 92 5.08 6.53 -10.69
CA ILE A 92 3.71 6.85 -10.29
C ILE A 92 3.37 6.08 -9.02
N SER A 93 2.86 6.77 -8.02
CA SER A 93 2.44 6.16 -6.76
C SER A 93 1.00 6.52 -6.45
N VAL A 94 0.26 5.55 -5.92
CA VAL A 94 -1.11 5.74 -5.44
C VAL A 94 -1.16 5.25 -4.01
N THR A 95 -1.57 6.12 -3.08
CA THR A 95 -1.71 5.76 -1.68
C THR A 95 -3.18 5.75 -1.29
N ILE A 96 -3.63 4.64 -0.71
CA ILE A 96 -4.99 4.45 -0.25
C ILE A 96 -5.00 4.49 1.27
N ASP A 97 -5.89 5.30 1.84
CA ASP A 97 -6.17 5.30 3.26
C ASP A 97 -7.35 4.37 3.51
N HIS A 98 -7.08 3.20 4.12
CA HIS A 98 -8.11 2.18 4.34
C HIS A 98 -9.14 2.58 5.40
N ASN A 99 -8.91 3.66 6.12
CA ASN A 99 -9.89 4.18 7.07
C ASN A 99 -10.99 4.99 6.40
N ILE A 100 -10.82 5.28 5.10
CA ILE A 100 -11.80 6.02 4.29
C ILE A 100 -12.33 5.08 3.21
N ASN A 101 -13.64 4.82 3.21
CA ASN A 101 -14.25 3.79 2.37
C ASN A 101 -14.89 4.30 1.09
N SER A 102 -14.77 5.59 0.80
CA SER A 102 -15.49 6.21 -0.31
C SER A 102 -14.66 6.37 -1.58
N TYR A 103 -13.47 5.77 -1.64
CA TYR A 103 -12.62 5.91 -2.81
C TYR A 103 -13.16 5.11 -4.00
N ASP A 104 -12.95 5.66 -5.19
CA ASP A 104 -13.45 5.11 -6.44
C ASP A 104 -12.37 5.20 -7.50
N PHE A 105 -12.01 4.06 -8.09
CA PHE A 105 -10.96 3.95 -9.10
C PHE A 105 -11.50 3.66 -10.49
N THR A 106 -12.83 3.69 -10.66
CA THR A 106 -13.47 3.27 -11.91
C THR A 106 -12.95 4.06 -13.10
N SER A 107 -12.74 5.37 -12.93
CA SER A 107 -12.32 6.24 -14.03
C SER A 107 -10.90 5.97 -14.53
N ILE A 108 -10.06 5.31 -13.73
CA ILE A 108 -8.67 5.03 -14.09
C ILE A 108 -8.39 3.54 -14.21
N GLN A 109 -9.43 2.70 -14.28
CA GLN A 109 -9.23 1.26 -14.27
C GLN A 109 -8.41 0.78 -15.47
N SER A 110 -8.65 1.32 -16.66
CA SER A 110 -7.86 0.93 -17.83
C SER A 110 -6.41 1.38 -17.74
N ASP A 111 -6.18 2.55 -17.11
CA ASP A 111 -4.82 3.05 -16.91
C ASP A 111 -4.05 2.19 -15.91
N LEU A 112 -4.72 1.78 -14.83
CA LEU A 112 -4.13 0.86 -13.86
C LEU A 112 -3.78 -0.46 -14.53
N ASN A 113 -4.71 -1.01 -15.32
CA ASN A 113 -4.48 -2.27 -16.01
C ASN A 113 -3.29 -2.18 -16.96
N ASN A 114 -3.15 -1.05 -17.66
CA ASN A 114 -2.03 -0.86 -18.59
C ASN A 114 -0.68 -0.91 -17.88
N LEU A 115 -0.59 -0.41 -16.65
CA LEU A 115 0.65 -0.44 -15.86
C LEU A 115 0.74 -1.66 -14.95
N GLU A 116 -0.24 -2.55 -15.02
CA GLU A 116 -0.35 -3.76 -14.19
C GLU A 116 -0.45 -3.44 -12.70
N MET A 117 -0.94 -2.24 -12.38
CA MET A 117 -1.20 -1.84 -11.01
C MET A 117 -2.59 -2.32 -10.59
N SER A 118 -2.68 -2.84 -9.38
CA SER A 118 -3.94 -3.33 -8.83
C SER A 118 -4.23 -2.62 -7.53
N LEU A 119 -5.40 -2.00 -7.43
CA LEU A 119 -5.84 -1.34 -6.21
C LEU A 119 -6.99 -2.13 -5.63
N SER A 120 -6.91 -2.45 -4.34
CA SER A 120 -7.85 -3.35 -3.69
C SER A 120 -8.36 -2.74 -2.40
N LYS A 121 -9.62 -3.06 -2.07
CA LYS A 121 -10.23 -2.67 -0.80
C LYS A 121 -9.95 -3.67 0.31
N ILE A 122 -9.20 -4.73 0.03
CA ILE A 122 -8.84 -5.72 1.04
C ILE A 122 -7.98 -5.03 2.11
N ASP A 123 -8.44 -5.07 3.35
CA ASP A 123 -7.75 -4.41 4.47
C ASP A 123 -7.12 -5.38 5.45
N ASP A 124 -7.11 -6.68 5.11
CA ASP A 124 -6.46 -7.73 5.87
C ASP A 124 -5.18 -8.12 5.13
N TYR A 125 -4.03 -7.98 5.79
CA TYR A 125 -2.74 -8.15 5.10
C TYR A 125 -2.57 -9.57 4.55
N GLU A 126 -2.97 -10.60 5.30
CA GLU A 126 -2.80 -11.98 4.83
C GLU A 126 -3.60 -12.22 3.55
N ASN A 127 -4.82 -11.71 3.48
CA ASN A 127 -5.64 -11.85 2.28
C ASN A 127 -5.12 -10.99 1.13
N ALA A 128 -4.61 -9.79 1.44
CA ALA A 128 -4.03 -8.93 0.42
C ALA A 128 -2.83 -9.60 -0.23
N LYS A 129 -1.97 -10.23 0.57
CA LYS A 129 -0.81 -10.95 0.10
C LYS A 129 -1.21 -12.13 -0.79
N ILE A 130 -2.21 -12.89 -0.38
CA ILE A 130 -2.74 -13.98 -1.19
C ILE A 130 -3.27 -13.45 -2.52
N ASN A 131 -3.97 -12.32 -2.49
CA ASN A 131 -4.54 -11.71 -3.69
C ASN A 131 -3.47 -11.26 -4.69
N LEU A 132 -2.32 -10.83 -4.21
CA LEU A 132 -1.20 -10.44 -5.08
C LEU A 132 -0.65 -11.65 -5.86
N GLY A 133 -0.67 -12.83 -5.24
CA GLY A 133 -0.19 -14.04 -5.86
C GLY A 133 1.29 -14.31 -5.60
N THR A 134 1.75 -15.45 -6.15
CA THR A 134 3.08 -15.95 -5.87
C THR A 134 4.19 -15.29 -6.68
N SER A 135 3.83 -14.47 -7.67
CA SER A 135 4.84 -13.76 -8.47
C SER A 135 5.45 -12.56 -7.74
N PHE A 136 4.87 -12.15 -6.61
CA PHE A 136 5.41 -11.08 -5.78
C PHE A 136 6.29 -11.66 -4.68
N THR A 137 7.35 -10.92 -4.34
CA THR A 137 8.22 -11.24 -3.20
C THR A 137 7.91 -10.23 -2.10
N CYS A 138 7.45 -10.71 -0.95
CA CYS A 138 7.08 -9.86 0.17
C CYS A 138 8.07 -9.99 1.33
N GLU A 139 8.33 -8.86 2.00
CA GLU A 139 9.20 -8.82 3.18
C GLU A 139 8.45 -8.34 4.40
#